data_eb512cc0a9a8f79d11f92bdc743d7b3c
#
_entry.id   eb512cc0a9a8f79d11f92bdc743d7b3c
#
_cell.length_a   1.000
_cell.length_b   1.000
_cell.length_c   1.000
_cell.angle_alpha   90.00
_cell.angle_beta   90.00
_cell.angle_gamma   90.00
#
_symmetry.space_group_name_H-M   'P 1'
#
loop_
_entity.id
_entity.type
_entity.pdbx_description
1 polymer ?
#
loop_
_entity_poly.entity_id
_entity_poly.type
_entity_poly.pdbx_seq_one_letter_code
_entity_poly.pdbx_strand_id
1 'polypeptide(L)'
;MTTPSRKVIYSASQDDFFKDVLLNQVASKMRENQNSFSNSKVTDNEYRSWENSPKAVKNLIELSEIKNTHVTFEYQVPYTQRRIDCMIYGKSTVSKDVVVHIELKQWDKVTATNIEGNFVETYTGVANNRVAHPSQQVKGYHDYLTGFVEIFEENKVSLFGYAYCHNYEKKIGFGLHDPRYDKIIEAYPIYSKNDVLEFSLKLKQLLGNGDGLSVFNKFMQSAIKPSKKLLESASKIVSNSSDFALLNDQIVARNIILSKIRSARTKNEKSVILIKGGPGTGKTVIALHIFAEIANAKNKRSVFFSTKSKPLLEGIKNRLERGSNAKLLFTNLNQFIPSRVEENSIDVLLIDEAHRIGKTSNHQYTKSIDRTDLSQVETLIRCSKVSIFFIDDKQAIRSAEIGSTDLIRENAIKYNCSIEEVDLISQFRCNGSDNYLDWIESTLGHSNSKKILKAQDNFDFKIIDTPTELYNILKEKELQENVTARLVAGFCWEWSKKLDSNGNLVNDVKIGDFAMPWETHGDMNKPPEGFVKWYEWAYKPEGIKQVGCIYTAQGFEFDYIGVIVGNDIKYDEANDCLIGDITGTKDPTLKKGKENFDEYVKNIYRVLMTRGMKGCYVYFVDDNVRKYFESRIKS
;
A
#
# COMPACT_ATOMS: atom_id res chain seq x y z
N MET A 1 6.69 -13.50 -20.72
CA MET A 1 6.71 -12.56 -19.56
C MET A 1 5.65 -11.52 -19.80
N THR A 2 4.49 -11.65 -19.20
CA THR A 2 3.46 -10.61 -19.25
C THR A 2 3.88 -9.53 -18.25
N THR A 3 4.46 -8.44 -18.74
CA THR A 3 4.65 -7.21 -17.97
C THR A 3 3.28 -6.78 -17.45
N PRO A 4 3.14 -6.37 -16.18
CA PRO A 4 1.89 -5.82 -15.70
C PRO A 4 1.45 -4.71 -16.66
N SER A 5 0.21 -4.75 -17.13
CA SER A 5 -0.25 -3.78 -18.11
C SER A 5 -0.23 -2.40 -17.46
N ARG A 6 0.72 -1.57 -17.91
CA ARG A 6 0.80 -0.18 -17.47
C ARG A 6 -0.37 0.57 -18.07
N LYS A 7 -1.22 1.13 -17.24
CA LYS A 7 -2.38 1.90 -17.72
C LYS A 7 -1.94 3.33 -18.04
N VAL A 8 -2.16 3.69 -19.27
CA VAL A 8 -2.04 5.08 -19.76
C VAL A 8 -3.37 5.43 -20.38
N ILE A 9 -4.03 6.46 -19.88
CA ILE A 9 -5.36 6.84 -20.38
C ILE A 9 -5.26 7.46 -21.76
N TYR A 10 -4.21 8.24 -22.01
CA TYR A 10 -3.92 8.81 -23.34
C TYR A 10 -2.44 8.69 -23.66
N SER A 11 -2.14 8.23 -24.88
CA SER A 11 -0.78 8.07 -25.37
C SER A 11 -0.75 8.36 -26.88
N ALA A 12 0.12 9.25 -27.31
CA ALA A 12 0.21 9.64 -28.71
C ALA A 12 1.61 10.15 -29.09
N SER A 13 1.95 10.06 -30.38
CA SER A 13 3.04 10.83 -30.96
C SER A 13 2.74 12.33 -30.83
N GLN A 14 3.77 13.16 -30.89
CA GLN A 14 3.58 14.62 -30.85
C GLN A 14 2.61 15.13 -31.92
N ASP A 15 2.71 14.61 -33.13
CA ASP A 15 1.88 15.04 -34.25
C ASP A 15 0.41 14.63 -34.05
N ASP A 16 0.17 13.40 -33.62
CA ASP A 16 -1.18 12.93 -33.30
C ASP A 16 -1.77 13.70 -32.11
N PHE A 17 -0.97 13.94 -31.08
CA PHE A 17 -1.39 14.75 -29.94
C PHE A 17 -1.81 16.17 -30.37
N PHE A 18 -1.01 16.82 -31.21
CA PHE A 18 -1.32 18.16 -31.71
C PHE A 18 -2.62 18.19 -32.54
N LYS A 19 -2.80 17.18 -33.39
CA LYS A 19 -4.03 16.98 -34.14
C LYS A 19 -5.23 16.77 -33.22
N ASP A 20 -5.11 15.93 -32.21
CA ASP A 20 -6.19 15.64 -31.27
C ASP A 20 -6.57 16.88 -30.43
N VAL A 21 -5.58 17.68 -30.02
CA VAL A 21 -5.86 18.97 -29.34
C VAL A 21 -6.56 19.95 -30.26
N LEU A 22 -6.12 20.05 -31.51
CA LEU A 22 -6.74 20.96 -32.51
C LEU A 22 -8.21 20.59 -32.78
N LEU A 23 -8.50 19.28 -32.82
CA LEU A 23 -9.85 18.75 -33.05
C LEU A 23 -10.67 18.64 -31.75
N ASN A 24 -10.14 19.07 -30.59
CA ASN A 24 -10.76 18.92 -29.26
C ASN A 24 -11.13 17.46 -28.91
N GLN A 25 -10.34 16.48 -29.35
CA GLN A 25 -10.62 15.04 -29.18
C GLN A 25 -9.91 14.41 -27.97
N VAL A 26 -8.94 15.08 -27.34
CA VAL A 26 -8.14 14.49 -26.25
C VAL A 26 -9.04 14.05 -25.09
N ALA A 27 -9.90 14.91 -24.58
CA ALA A 27 -10.78 14.61 -23.45
C ALA A 27 -11.79 13.49 -23.76
N SER A 28 -12.35 13.45 -24.98
CA SER A 28 -13.25 12.36 -25.38
C SER A 28 -12.53 11.03 -25.49
N LYS A 29 -11.34 10.97 -26.09
CA LYS A 29 -10.50 9.77 -26.16
C LYS A 29 -10.09 9.29 -24.75
N MET A 30 -9.72 10.23 -23.86
CA MET A 30 -9.41 9.90 -22.47
C MET A 30 -10.61 9.28 -21.75
N ARG A 31 -11.82 9.84 -21.94
CA ARG A 31 -13.05 9.30 -21.34
C ARG A 31 -13.40 7.92 -21.89
N GLU A 32 -13.27 7.71 -23.19
CA GLU A 32 -13.49 6.40 -23.82
C GLU A 32 -12.51 5.36 -23.27
N ASN A 33 -11.23 5.68 -23.20
CA ASN A 33 -10.21 4.80 -22.66
C ASN A 33 -10.42 4.55 -21.16
N GLN A 34 -10.74 5.57 -20.37
CA GLN A 34 -11.06 5.39 -18.94
C GLN A 34 -12.23 4.42 -18.74
N ASN A 35 -13.30 4.56 -19.53
CA ASN A 35 -14.46 3.67 -19.46
C ASN A 35 -14.12 2.22 -19.85
N SER A 36 -13.11 2.00 -20.68
CA SER A 36 -12.62 0.65 -21.01
C SER A 36 -11.78 0.02 -19.89
N PHE A 37 -11.12 0.85 -19.07
CA PHE A 37 -10.23 0.38 -17.98
C PHE A 37 -10.93 0.31 -16.61
N SER A 38 -11.99 1.07 -16.40
CA SER A 38 -12.63 1.21 -15.09
C SER A 38 -14.12 1.50 -15.23
N ASN A 39 -14.91 0.97 -14.30
CA ASN A 39 -16.33 1.32 -14.19
C ASN A 39 -16.56 2.65 -13.43
N SER A 40 -15.50 3.33 -12.99
CA SER A 40 -15.64 4.63 -12.32
C SER A 40 -16.06 5.70 -13.32
N LYS A 41 -17.13 6.43 -13.00
CA LYS A 41 -17.56 7.56 -13.81
C LYS A 41 -16.55 8.70 -13.68
N VAL A 42 -16.13 9.24 -14.82
CA VAL A 42 -15.34 10.47 -14.89
C VAL A 42 -16.19 11.63 -14.34
N THR A 43 -15.66 12.37 -13.37
CA THR A 43 -16.36 13.54 -12.83
C THR A 43 -16.27 14.72 -13.81
N ASP A 44 -17.22 15.66 -13.72
CA ASP A 44 -17.24 16.85 -14.57
C ASP A 44 -15.96 17.70 -14.39
N ASN A 45 -15.43 17.77 -13.17
CA ASN A 45 -14.19 18.49 -12.87
C ASN A 45 -12.97 17.82 -13.53
N GLU A 46 -12.89 16.49 -13.48
CA GLU A 46 -11.85 15.70 -14.13
C GLU A 46 -11.92 15.89 -15.66
N TYR A 47 -13.12 15.79 -16.23
CA TYR A 47 -13.33 15.99 -17.65
C TYR A 47 -12.91 17.39 -18.10
N ARG A 48 -13.29 18.46 -17.38
CA ARG A 48 -12.83 19.84 -17.66
C ARG A 48 -11.31 19.97 -17.57
N SER A 49 -10.68 19.24 -16.66
CA SER A 49 -9.22 19.21 -16.60
C SER A 49 -8.63 18.64 -17.88
N TRP A 50 -9.21 17.57 -18.41
CA TRP A 50 -8.78 16.93 -19.65
C TRP A 50 -9.04 17.78 -20.91
N GLU A 51 -9.98 18.70 -20.87
CA GLU A 51 -10.22 19.66 -21.96
C GLU A 51 -9.19 20.81 -22.00
N ASN A 52 -8.70 21.23 -20.84
CA ASN A 52 -7.89 22.44 -20.73
C ASN A 52 -6.38 22.16 -20.60
N SER A 53 -5.98 21.23 -19.75
CA SER A 53 -4.58 20.97 -19.48
C SER A 53 -3.78 20.49 -20.69
N PRO A 54 -4.32 19.64 -21.60
CA PRO A 54 -3.61 19.26 -22.81
C PRO A 54 -3.31 20.44 -23.75
N LYS A 55 -4.19 21.45 -23.80
CA LYS A 55 -3.95 22.66 -24.60
C LYS A 55 -2.75 23.44 -24.08
N ALA A 56 -2.62 23.56 -22.77
CA ALA A 56 -1.47 24.20 -22.14
C ALA A 56 -0.15 23.45 -22.42
N VAL A 57 -0.19 22.11 -22.38
CA VAL A 57 0.96 21.27 -22.71
C VAL A 57 1.32 21.37 -24.20
N LYS A 58 0.33 21.36 -25.10
CA LYS A 58 0.57 21.59 -26.55
C LYS A 58 1.29 22.91 -26.80
N ASN A 59 0.79 24.01 -26.25
CA ASN A 59 1.39 25.33 -26.40
C ASN A 59 2.83 25.35 -25.87
N LEU A 60 3.08 24.70 -24.75
CA LEU A 60 4.42 24.59 -24.16
C LEU A 60 5.39 23.81 -25.06
N ILE A 61 4.93 22.69 -25.67
CA ILE A 61 5.73 21.89 -26.61
C ILE A 61 6.01 22.73 -27.90
N GLU A 62 5.02 23.43 -28.44
CA GLU A 62 5.21 24.29 -29.61
C GLU A 62 6.24 25.40 -29.33
N LEU A 63 6.12 26.11 -28.22
CA LEU A 63 7.07 27.13 -27.80
C LEU A 63 8.50 26.60 -27.59
N SER A 64 8.62 25.35 -27.19
CA SER A 64 9.93 24.71 -27.01
C SER A 64 10.61 24.29 -28.32
N GLU A 65 9.88 24.30 -29.43
CA GLU A 65 10.35 23.87 -30.77
C GLU A 65 10.89 22.41 -30.80
N ILE A 66 10.56 21.60 -29.79
CA ILE A 66 10.93 20.19 -29.80
C ILE A 66 10.08 19.40 -30.79
N LYS A 67 10.64 18.34 -31.35
CA LYS A 67 9.99 17.51 -32.38
C LYS A 67 10.16 16.02 -32.03
N ASN A 68 9.27 15.20 -32.56
CA ASN A 68 9.32 13.74 -32.43
C ASN A 68 9.33 13.27 -30.97
N THR A 69 8.64 13.98 -30.08
CA THR A 69 8.41 13.51 -28.72
C THR A 69 7.20 12.57 -28.68
N HIS A 70 7.06 11.82 -27.60
CA HIS A 70 5.87 11.03 -27.28
C HIS A 70 5.24 11.61 -26.02
N VAL A 71 3.91 11.71 -25.98
CA VAL A 71 3.19 12.34 -24.85
C VAL A 71 2.17 11.37 -24.29
N THR A 72 2.12 11.28 -22.96
CA THR A 72 1.08 10.53 -22.26
C THR A 72 0.40 11.39 -21.22
N PHE A 73 -0.91 11.17 -21.03
CA PHE A 73 -1.69 11.75 -19.94
C PHE A 73 -2.28 10.66 -19.09
N GLU A 74 -2.42 10.98 -17.79
CA GLU A 74 -3.02 10.10 -16.80
C GLU A 74 -2.32 8.72 -16.76
N TYR A 75 -0.99 8.76 -16.68
CA TYR A 75 -0.22 7.53 -16.46
C TYR A 75 -0.47 7.02 -15.04
N GLN A 76 -1.06 5.84 -14.92
CA GLN A 76 -1.28 5.22 -13.63
C GLN A 76 0.03 4.77 -13.02
N VAL A 77 0.34 5.30 -11.84
CA VAL A 77 1.51 4.90 -11.05
C VAL A 77 1.34 3.42 -10.65
N PRO A 78 2.33 2.56 -10.90
CA PRO A 78 2.24 1.14 -10.60
C PRO A 78 1.77 0.87 -9.15
N TYR A 79 0.94 -0.15 -8.97
CA TYR A 79 0.37 -0.58 -7.67
C TYR A 79 -0.50 0.45 -6.94
N THR A 80 -0.99 1.49 -7.63
CA THR A 80 -1.80 2.55 -7.04
C THR A 80 -2.88 3.02 -8.01
N GLN A 81 -3.90 3.72 -7.49
CA GLN A 81 -4.90 4.44 -8.29
C GLN A 81 -4.43 5.85 -8.67
N ARG A 82 -3.28 6.30 -8.18
CA ARG A 82 -2.75 7.62 -8.50
C ARG A 82 -2.26 7.68 -9.93
N ARG A 83 -2.45 8.82 -10.55
CA ARG A 83 -2.06 9.08 -11.95
C ARG A 83 -1.16 10.30 -12.02
N ILE A 84 -0.18 10.23 -12.89
CA ILE A 84 0.67 11.37 -13.25
C ILE A 84 -0.03 12.09 -14.39
N ASP A 85 -0.29 13.37 -14.22
CA ASP A 85 -1.11 14.15 -15.14
C ASP A 85 -0.54 14.10 -16.57
N CYS A 86 0.76 14.35 -16.74
CA CYS A 86 1.41 14.35 -18.06
C CYS A 86 2.84 13.79 -17.96
N MET A 87 3.25 13.03 -18.98
CA MET A 87 4.65 12.64 -19.17
C MET A 87 5.06 12.87 -20.63
N ILE A 88 6.27 13.38 -20.86
CA ILE A 88 6.84 13.63 -22.17
C ILE A 88 8.15 12.85 -22.28
N TYR A 89 8.30 12.12 -23.37
CA TYR A 89 9.43 11.24 -23.64
C TYR A 89 10.24 11.75 -24.81
N GLY A 90 11.55 11.67 -24.70
CA GLY A 90 12.45 12.08 -25.77
C GLY A 90 13.91 11.93 -25.41
N LYS A 91 14.79 12.50 -26.24
CA LYS A 91 16.23 12.55 -25.99
C LYS A 91 16.68 14.00 -25.78
N SER A 92 17.60 14.16 -24.83
CA SER A 92 18.21 15.47 -24.60
C SER A 92 19.12 15.88 -25.77
N THR A 93 19.49 17.17 -25.79
CA THR A 93 20.44 17.71 -26.79
C THR A 93 21.77 16.97 -26.82
N VAL A 94 22.13 16.23 -25.77
CA VAL A 94 23.31 15.34 -25.72
C VAL A 94 22.92 13.86 -25.90
N SER A 95 21.81 13.58 -26.54
CA SER A 95 21.31 12.24 -26.90
C SER A 95 21.09 11.25 -25.77
N LYS A 96 20.89 11.73 -24.53
CA LYS A 96 20.48 10.89 -23.42
C LYS A 96 18.97 10.68 -23.43
N ASP A 97 18.53 9.47 -23.15
CA ASP A 97 17.11 9.16 -22.98
C ASP A 97 16.54 9.89 -21.76
N VAL A 98 15.45 10.60 -21.94
CA VAL A 98 14.83 11.45 -20.90
C VAL A 98 13.34 11.24 -20.85
N VAL A 99 12.82 11.18 -19.62
CA VAL A 99 11.40 11.27 -19.31
C VAL A 99 11.17 12.51 -18.44
N VAL A 100 10.25 13.36 -18.87
CA VAL A 100 9.80 14.52 -18.07
C VAL A 100 8.39 14.23 -17.60
N HIS A 101 8.15 14.21 -16.28
CA HIS A 101 6.80 14.16 -15.74
C HIS A 101 6.36 15.53 -15.23
N ILE A 102 5.12 15.88 -15.48
CA ILE A 102 4.57 17.20 -15.19
C ILE A 102 3.27 17.04 -14.41
N GLU A 103 3.21 17.64 -13.23
CA GLU A 103 1.97 17.84 -12.48
C GLU A 103 1.28 19.11 -12.99
N LEU A 104 0.04 18.99 -13.43
CA LEU A 104 -0.72 20.08 -14.06
C LEU A 104 -1.75 20.65 -13.09
N LYS A 105 -1.77 21.97 -12.90
CA LYS A 105 -2.75 22.64 -12.04
C LYS A 105 -3.42 23.79 -12.78
N GLN A 106 -4.74 23.84 -12.67
CA GLN A 106 -5.58 24.92 -13.20
C GLN A 106 -5.92 25.98 -12.15
N TRP A 107 -5.23 25.95 -11.01
CA TRP A 107 -5.48 26.91 -9.94
C TRP A 107 -5.12 28.32 -10.36
N ASP A 108 -5.96 29.28 -9.99
CA ASP A 108 -5.74 30.71 -10.19
C ASP A 108 -5.37 31.42 -8.87
N LYS A 109 -5.85 30.89 -7.74
CA LYS A 109 -5.62 31.46 -6.41
C LYS A 109 -5.13 30.38 -5.46
N VAL A 110 -4.04 30.68 -4.77
CA VAL A 110 -3.44 29.77 -3.78
C VAL A 110 -2.96 30.59 -2.59
N THR A 111 -3.22 30.11 -1.40
CA THR A 111 -2.76 30.70 -0.15
C THR A 111 -1.79 29.76 0.54
N ALA A 112 -0.67 30.29 1.01
CA ALA A 112 0.30 29.54 1.79
C ALA A 112 -0.29 29.20 3.17
N THR A 113 0.01 28.01 3.69
CA THR A 113 -0.47 27.56 5.01
C THR A 113 0.62 27.64 6.06
N ASN A 114 0.23 27.80 7.33
CA ASN A 114 1.17 27.72 8.46
C ASN A 114 1.48 26.30 8.91
N ILE A 115 0.97 25.28 8.15
CA ILE A 115 1.22 23.87 8.45
C ILE A 115 2.56 23.48 7.86
N GLU A 116 3.41 22.84 8.66
CA GLU A 116 4.65 22.24 8.17
C GLU A 116 4.36 21.13 7.16
N GLY A 117 5.21 21.03 6.12
CA GLY A 117 5.15 19.92 5.17
C GLY A 117 4.73 20.29 3.76
N ASN A 118 4.91 21.54 3.36
CA ASN A 118 4.64 21.99 1.98
C ASN A 118 3.15 21.80 1.57
N PHE A 119 2.23 22.33 2.38
CA PHE A 119 0.80 22.41 2.06
C PHE A 119 0.40 23.80 1.65
N VAL A 120 -0.62 23.88 0.79
CA VAL A 120 -1.28 25.12 0.35
C VAL A 120 -2.79 24.99 0.50
N GLU A 121 -3.48 26.13 0.58
CA GLU A 121 -4.94 26.19 0.47
C GLU A 121 -5.35 26.74 -0.88
N THR A 122 -6.29 26.06 -1.53
CA THR A 122 -6.84 26.47 -2.81
C THR A 122 -8.25 25.94 -2.99
N TYR A 123 -9.00 26.58 -3.90
CA TYR A 123 -10.33 26.12 -4.28
C TYR A 123 -10.22 24.90 -5.21
N THR A 124 -10.82 23.78 -4.82
CA THR A 124 -10.78 22.52 -5.58
C THR A 124 -12.11 22.17 -6.27
N GLY A 125 -12.88 23.19 -6.62
CA GLY A 125 -14.16 23.04 -7.32
C GLY A 125 -15.40 22.92 -6.43
N VAL A 126 -15.25 22.60 -5.15
CA VAL A 126 -16.36 22.50 -4.19
C VAL A 126 -16.12 23.39 -2.97
N ALA A 127 -14.90 23.40 -2.45
CA ALA A 127 -14.51 24.16 -1.26
C ALA A 127 -13.03 24.53 -1.31
N ASN A 128 -12.59 25.44 -0.43
CA ASN A 128 -11.19 25.65 -0.15
C ASN A 128 -10.66 24.46 0.67
N ASN A 129 -9.70 23.76 0.06
CA ASN A 129 -9.10 22.58 0.66
C ASN A 129 -7.60 22.76 0.84
N ARG A 130 -7.07 22.11 1.87
CA ARG A 130 -5.63 21.95 2.07
C ARG A 130 -5.13 20.80 1.22
N VAL A 131 -4.17 21.10 0.37
CA VAL A 131 -3.59 20.14 -0.57
C VAL A 131 -2.07 20.25 -0.55
N ALA A 132 -1.38 19.19 -0.95
CA ALA A 132 0.07 19.23 -1.09
C ALA A 132 0.47 20.28 -2.14
N HIS A 133 1.56 21.01 -1.85
CA HIS A 133 2.16 21.94 -2.83
C HIS A 133 2.48 21.17 -4.14
N PRO A 134 2.28 21.73 -5.33
CA PRO A 134 2.52 21.02 -6.59
C PRO A 134 3.93 20.42 -6.70
N SER A 135 4.98 21.14 -6.30
CA SER A 135 6.35 20.60 -6.24
C SER A 135 6.50 19.41 -5.29
N GLN A 136 5.71 19.37 -4.19
CA GLN A 136 5.69 18.23 -3.29
C GLN A 136 5.02 17.02 -3.92
N GLN A 137 3.99 17.21 -4.73
CA GLN A 137 3.34 16.16 -5.51
C GLN A 137 4.30 15.59 -6.54
N VAL A 138 4.99 16.47 -7.28
CA VAL A 138 6.05 16.10 -8.23
C VAL A 138 7.12 15.24 -7.54
N LYS A 139 7.61 15.69 -6.36
CA LYS A 139 8.57 14.89 -5.57
C LYS A 139 8.05 13.50 -5.28
N GLY A 140 6.80 13.37 -4.82
CA GLY A 140 6.20 12.08 -4.50
C GLY A 140 6.20 11.13 -5.70
N TYR A 141 5.80 11.59 -6.87
CA TYR A 141 5.83 10.78 -8.10
C TYR A 141 7.25 10.48 -8.57
N HIS A 142 8.15 11.45 -8.49
CA HIS A 142 9.55 11.26 -8.87
C HIS A 142 10.22 10.18 -8.03
N ASP A 143 10.12 10.31 -6.71
CA ASP A 143 10.70 9.35 -5.75
C ASP A 143 10.07 7.96 -5.95
N TYR A 144 8.76 7.90 -6.26
CA TYR A 144 8.09 6.63 -6.53
C TYR A 144 8.60 5.98 -7.82
N LEU A 145 8.65 6.71 -8.93
CA LEU A 145 9.13 6.19 -10.22
C LEU A 145 10.57 5.69 -10.12
N THR A 146 11.45 6.46 -9.49
CA THR A 146 12.85 6.05 -9.28
C THR A 146 12.98 4.84 -8.34
N GLY A 147 12.06 4.69 -7.39
CA GLY A 147 12.04 3.55 -6.46
C GLY A 147 11.42 2.27 -7.01
N PHE A 148 10.52 2.37 -8.03
CA PHE A 148 9.74 1.23 -8.49
C PHE A 148 9.91 0.87 -9.97
N VAL A 149 10.51 1.74 -10.79
CA VAL A 149 10.71 1.48 -12.21
C VAL A 149 12.19 1.31 -12.49
N GLU A 150 12.59 0.09 -12.82
CA GLU A 150 14.00 -0.35 -12.90
C GLU A 150 14.86 0.52 -13.83
N ILE A 151 14.31 0.99 -14.94
CA ILE A 151 15.04 1.81 -15.91
C ILE A 151 15.59 3.13 -15.32
N PHE A 152 14.93 3.68 -14.29
CA PHE A 152 15.40 4.87 -13.60
C PHE A 152 16.44 4.54 -12.52
N GLU A 153 16.33 3.38 -11.86
CA GLU A 153 17.31 2.91 -10.88
C GLU A 153 18.66 2.64 -11.53
N GLU A 154 18.66 2.04 -12.72
CA GLU A 154 19.87 1.75 -13.48
C GLU A 154 20.49 2.97 -14.18
N ASN A 155 19.92 4.16 -14.00
CA ASN A 155 20.31 5.41 -14.67
C ASN A 155 20.36 5.32 -16.21
N LYS A 156 19.65 4.36 -16.81
CA LYS A 156 19.55 4.20 -18.28
C LYS A 156 18.72 5.31 -18.92
N VAL A 157 17.75 5.83 -18.18
CA VAL A 157 16.89 6.94 -18.58
C VAL A 157 16.90 7.98 -17.45
N SER A 158 17.08 9.25 -17.81
CA SER A 158 17.02 10.34 -16.84
C SER A 158 15.55 10.75 -16.62
N LEU A 159 15.17 10.93 -15.35
CA LEU A 159 13.83 11.40 -14.97
C LEU A 159 13.90 12.81 -14.43
N PHE A 160 13.02 13.70 -14.94
CA PHE A 160 12.85 15.06 -14.44
C PHE A 160 11.38 15.31 -14.10
N GLY A 161 11.14 16.05 -13.03
CA GLY A 161 9.79 16.37 -12.56
C GLY A 161 9.57 17.86 -12.40
N TYR A 162 8.43 18.35 -12.90
CA TYR A 162 8.04 19.74 -12.84
C TYR A 162 6.57 19.89 -12.50
N ALA A 163 6.22 21.00 -11.84
CA ALA A 163 4.83 21.41 -11.72
C ALA A 163 4.55 22.55 -12.71
N TYR A 164 3.40 22.49 -13.39
CA TYR A 164 2.96 23.56 -14.29
C TYR A 164 1.56 24.03 -13.90
N CYS A 165 1.53 25.18 -13.23
CA CYS A 165 0.31 25.86 -12.81
C CYS A 165 -0.09 26.90 -13.86
N HIS A 166 -0.64 26.43 -14.98
CA HIS A 166 -0.79 27.22 -16.21
C HIS A 166 -1.82 28.36 -16.15
N ASN A 167 -2.66 28.43 -15.12
CA ASN A 167 -3.57 29.55 -14.86
C ASN A 167 -3.07 30.49 -13.75
N TYR A 168 -2.10 30.04 -12.94
CA TYR A 168 -1.62 30.80 -11.80
C TYR A 168 -0.65 31.91 -12.22
N GLU A 169 -0.88 33.12 -11.71
CA GLU A 169 0.06 34.22 -11.85
C GLU A 169 1.08 34.23 -10.71
N LYS A 170 2.35 34.17 -11.06
CA LYS A 170 3.44 34.18 -10.11
C LYS A 170 3.47 35.47 -9.29
N LYS A 171 3.46 35.30 -7.97
CA LYS A 171 3.65 36.39 -6.99
C LYS A 171 4.82 36.00 -6.11
N ILE A 172 5.96 36.65 -6.31
CA ILE A 172 7.18 36.39 -5.52
C ILE A 172 6.90 36.67 -4.04
N GLY A 173 7.24 35.70 -3.18
CA GLY A 173 7.03 35.80 -1.73
C GLY A 173 5.61 35.44 -1.25
N PHE A 174 4.70 35.03 -2.16
CA PHE A 174 3.31 34.71 -1.79
C PHE A 174 2.79 33.45 -2.49
N GLY A 175 1.77 32.86 -1.89
CA GLY A 175 1.05 31.72 -2.48
C GLY A 175 1.96 30.53 -2.75
N LEU A 176 2.06 30.10 -4.01
CA LEU A 176 2.94 29.00 -4.41
C LEU A 176 4.44 29.35 -4.31
N HIS A 177 4.82 30.62 -4.29
CA HIS A 177 6.20 31.08 -4.21
C HIS A 177 6.53 31.76 -2.86
N ASP A 178 5.81 31.36 -1.80
CA ASP A 178 6.15 31.77 -0.44
C ASP A 178 7.51 31.14 -0.04
N PRO A 179 8.42 31.88 0.63
CA PRO A 179 9.77 31.43 0.98
C PRO A 179 9.84 30.09 1.72
N ARG A 180 8.78 29.71 2.41
CA ARG A 180 8.69 28.40 3.09
C ARG A 180 8.79 27.20 2.15
N TYR A 181 8.51 27.39 0.85
CA TYR A 181 8.54 26.35 -0.19
C TYR A 181 9.83 26.37 -1.03
N ASP A 182 10.76 27.29 -0.79
CA ASP A 182 11.97 27.46 -1.62
C ASP A 182 12.75 26.15 -1.80
N LYS A 183 12.97 25.39 -0.72
CA LYS A 183 13.70 24.12 -0.79
C LYS A 183 13.06 23.09 -1.71
N ILE A 184 11.72 22.99 -1.69
CA ILE A 184 11.03 22.01 -2.52
C ILE A 184 10.95 22.52 -3.97
N ILE A 185 10.82 23.81 -4.18
CA ILE A 185 10.81 24.44 -5.50
C ILE A 185 12.18 24.35 -6.17
N GLU A 186 13.27 24.54 -5.41
CA GLU A 186 14.63 24.37 -5.93
C GLU A 186 14.86 22.95 -6.45
N ALA A 187 14.40 21.94 -5.70
CA ALA A 187 14.53 20.53 -6.09
C ALA A 187 13.57 20.11 -7.21
N TYR A 188 12.33 20.61 -7.17
CA TYR A 188 11.25 20.31 -8.12
C TYR A 188 10.58 21.60 -8.55
N PRO A 189 11.09 22.25 -9.61
CA PRO A 189 10.64 23.55 -10.01
C PRO A 189 9.15 23.60 -10.38
N ILE A 190 8.54 24.74 -10.03
CA ILE A 190 7.18 25.07 -10.40
C ILE A 190 7.21 26.22 -11.42
N TYR A 191 6.47 26.04 -12.50
CA TYR A 191 6.28 27.05 -13.52
C TYR A 191 4.83 27.51 -13.51
N SER A 192 4.65 28.81 -13.59
CA SER A 192 3.36 29.47 -13.66
C SER A 192 3.09 30.00 -15.07
N LYS A 193 1.94 30.62 -15.28
CA LYS A 193 1.55 31.22 -16.55
C LYS A 193 2.63 32.16 -17.11
N ASN A 194 3.31 32.90 -16.23
CA ASN A 194 4.34 33.87 -16.61
C ASN A 194 5.69 33.23 -16.98
N ASP A 195 5.91 31.97 -16.56
CA ASP A 195 7.19 31.27 -16.70
C ASP A 195 7.23 30.35 -17.94
N VAL A 196 6.21 30.40 -18.80
CA VAL A 196 6.05 29.48 -19.94
C VAL A 196 7.26 29.47 -20.89
N LEU A 197 7.87 30.62 -21.14
CA LEU A 197 9.06 30.72 -22.01
C LEU A 197 10.27 30.07 -21.35
N GLU A 198 10.49 30.28 -20.04
CA GLU A 198 11.56 29.65 -19.30
C GLU A 198 11.39 28.12 -19.31
N PHE A 199 10.16 27.65 -19.08
CA PHE A 199 9.87 26.21 -19.09
C PHE A 199 10.04 25.61 -20.49
N SER A 200 9.68 26.34 -21.56
CA SER A 200 9.88 25.87 -22.92
C SER A 200 11.37 25.69 -23.26
N LEU A 201 12.23 26.60 -22.85
CA LEU A 201 13.68 26.49 -23.02
C LEU A 201 14.24 25.28 -22.25
N LYS A 202 13.73 25.04 -21.05
CA LYS A 202 14.10 23.84 -20.27
C LYS A 202 13.71 22.54 -20.95
N LEU A 203 12.50 22.46 -21.51
CA LEU A 203 12.07 21.30 -22.30
C LEU A 203 12.92 21.12 -23.55
N LYS A 204 13.28 22.20 -24.27
CA LYS A 204 14.17 22.15 -25.43
C LYS A 204 15.52 21.51 -25.09
N GLN A 205 16.10 21.87 -23.95
CA GLN A 205 17.35 21.28 -23.46
C GLN A 205 17.20 19.77 -23.18
N LEU A 206 16.08 19.36 -22.57
CA LEU A 206 15.85 17.99 -22.10
C LEU A 206 15.34 17.04 -23.18
N LEU A 207 14.68 17.53 -24.25
CA LEU A 207 13.95 16.71 -25.21
C LEU A 207 14.25 17.09 -26.67
N GLY A 208 15.24 17.96 -26.91
CA GLY A 208 15.49 18.58 -28.20
C GLY A 208 15.89 17.64 -29.34
N ASN A 209 16.36 16.42 -29.04
CA ASN A 209 16.73 15.40 -30.06
C ASN A 209 15.62 14.39 -30.36
N GLY A 210 14.41 14.59 -29.86
CA GLY A 210 13.25 13.78 -30.21
C GLY A 210 13.37 12.30 -29.78
N ASP A 211 13.02 11.38 -30.69
CA ASP A 211 13.02 9.92 -30.48
C ASP A 211 12.11 9.45 -29.31
N GLY A 212 11.00 10.16 -29.11
CA GLY A 212 10.13 9.94 -27.96
C GLY A 212 9.48 8.57 -27.91
N LEU A 213 9.11 8.02 -29.06
CA LEU A 213 8.50 6.69 -29.12
C LEU A 213 9.47 5.58 -28.65
N SER A 214 10.75 5.67 -29.00
CA SER A 214 11.76 4.71 -28.54
C SER A 214 11.92 4.77 -27.01
N VAL A 215 12.01 5.98 -26.45
CA VAL A 215 12.13 6.18 -24.99
C VAL A 215 10.86 5.73 -24.26
N PHE A 216 9.69 6.04 -24.80
CA PHE A 216 8.41 5.55 -24.28
C PHE A 216 8.35 4.01 -24.25
N ASN A 217 8.73 3.36 -25.33
CA ASN A 217 8.73 1.90 -25.39
C ASN A 217 9.71 1.28 -24.38
N LYS A 218 10.91 1.83 -24.22
CA LYS A 218 11.86 1.39 -23.19
C LYS A 218 11.26 1.57 -21.79
N PHE A 219 10.63 2.70 -21.52
CA PHE A 219 9.95 2.94 -20.26
C PHE A 219 8.83 1.93 -20.04
N MET A 220 7.95 1.71 -21.01
CA MET A 220 6.84 0.77 -20.90
C MET A 220 7.26 -0.70 -20.74
N GLN A 221 8.42 -1.08 -21.30
CA GLN A 221 8.98 -2.44 -21.20
C GLN A 221 9.82 -2.66 -19.94
N SER A 222 10.20 -1.59 -19.25
CA SER A 222 10.99 -1.69 -18.02
C SER A 222 10.25 -2.48 -16.94
N ALA A 223 10.96 -3.30 -16.19
CA ALA A 223 10.38 -4.03 -15.07
C ALA A 223 9.88 -3.05 -13.99
N ILE A 224 8.76 -3.40 -13.38
CA ILE A 224 8.28 -2.75 -12.17
C ILE A 224 8.75 -3.61 -11.00
N LYS A 225 9.52 -3.02 -10.09
CA LYS A 225 9.97 -3.72 -8.90
C LYS A 225 8.75 -3.97 -8.02
N PRO A 226 8.41 -5.22 -7.68
CA PRO A 226 7.35 -5.48 -6.74
C PRO A 226 7.73 -4.96 -5.37
N SER A 227 6.76 -4.46 -4.61
CA SER A 227 6.94 -4.04 -3.20
C SER A 227 7.23 -5.19 -2.23
N LYS A 228 7.65 -6.32 -2.76
CA LYS A 228 7.81 -7.60 -2.10
C LYS A 228 8.85 -7.65 -0.97
N LYS A 229 9.64 -6.61 -0.83
CA LYS A 229 10.72 -6.59 0.15
C LYS A 229 10.46 -5.60 1.28
N LEU A 230 9.20 -5.53 1.77
CA LEU A 230 8.88 -4.71 2.93
C LEU A 230 9.88 -4.94 4.08
N LEU A 231 10.24 -6.19 4.35
CA LEU A 231 11.21 -6.55 5.39
C LEU A 231 12.64 -6.12 5.06
N GLU A 232 13.08 -6.26 3.81
CA GLU A 232 14.40 -5.77 3.38
C GLU A 232 14.48 -4.25 3.47
N SER A 233 13.40 -3.58 3.09
CA SER A 233 13.33 -2.13 3.18
C SER A 233 13.17 -1.64 4.61
N ALA A 234 12.49 -2.40 5.49
CA ALA A 234 12.44 -2.06 6.90
C ALA A 234 13.84 -1.98 7.53
N SER A 235 14.73 -2.92 7.19
CA SER A 235 16.11 -2.86 7.69
C SER A 235 16.91 -1.70 7.07
N LYS A 236 16.69 -1.39 5.78
CA LYS A 236 17.31 -0.25 5.10
C LYS A 236 16.74 1.09 5.61
N ILE A 237 15.45 1.17 5.89
CA ILE A 237 14.80 2.34 6.50
C ILE A 237 15.44 2.64 7.86
N VAL A 238 15.64 1.62 8.69
CA VAL A 238 16.31 1.76 10.00
C VAL A 238 17.77 2.17 9.85
N SER A 239 18.43 1.81 8.75
CA SER A 239 19.83 2.16 8.44
C SER A 239 20.03 3.40 7.57
N ASN A 240 19.01 4.25 7.36
CA ASN A 240 19.05 5.52 6.59
C ASN A 240 18.90 5.43 5.07
N SER A 241 18.51 4.31 4.50
CA SER A 241 18.23 4.26 3.07
C SER A 241 16.73 4.12 2.80
N SER A 242 16.06 5.16 2.31
CA SER A 242 14.64 5.14 1.97
C SER A 242 14.43 4.62 0.55
N ASP A 243 14.20 3.33 0.39
CA ASP A 243 13.86 2.74 -0.91
C ASP A 243 12.36 2.84 -1.25
N PHE A 244 11.51 3.35 -0.34
CA PHE A 244 10.08 3.55 -0.58
C PHE A 244 9.72 5.01 -0.67
N ALA A 245 9.25 5.43 -1.82
CA ALA A 245 8.63 6.73 -1.99
C ALA A 245 7.19 6.70 -1.45
N LEU A 246 6.86 7.70 -0.64
CA LEU A 246 5.50 7.91 -0.17
C LEU A 246 4.67 8.67 -1.22
N LEU A 247 3.45 8.25 -1.42
CA LEU A 247 2.50 8.99 -2.27
C LEU A 247 1.80 10.12 -1.49
N ASN A 248 1.04 10.94 -2.21
CA ASN A 248 0.50 12.19 -1.68
C ASN A 248 -0.25 12.06 -0.36
N ASP A 249 -1.19 11.12 -0.24
CA ASP A 249 -1.94 10.88 1.00
C ASP A 249 -1.05 10.28 2.11
N GLN A 250 -0.08 9.46 1.76
CA GLN A 250 0.92 8.96 2.70
C GLN A 250 1.86 10.07 3.17
N ILE A 251 2.23 11.00 2.28
CA ILE A 251 3.01 12.20 2.62
C ILE A 251 2.20 13.10 3.55
N VAL A 252 0.91 13.29 3.28
CA VAL A 252 -0.01 14.04 4.17
C VAL A 252 -0.02 13.41 5.55
N ALA A 253 -0.28 12.10 5.66
CA ALA A 253 -0.27 11.38 6.91
C ALA A 253 1.06 11.54 7.66
N ARG A 254 2.19 11.30 6.98
CA ARG A 254 3.54 11.48 7.55
C ARG A 254 3.73 12.90 8.11
N ASN A 255 3.36 13.92 7.36
CA ASN A 255 3.57 15.30 7.76
C ASN A 255 2.68 15.70 8.95
N ILE A 256 1.43 15.23 9.00
CA ILE A 256 0.53 15.41 10.16
C ILE A 256 1.18 14.78 11.40
N ILE A 257 1.64 13.53 11.29
CA ILE A 257 2.30 12.82 12.38
C ILE A 257 3.51 13.61 12.90
N LEU A 258 4.39 14.05 12.00
CA LEU A 258 5.58 14.80 12.36
C LEU A 258 5.24 16.15 13.00
N SER A 259 4.20 16.84 12.53
CA SER A 259 3.68 18.07 13.12
C SER A 259 3.18 17.85 14.55
N LYS A 260 2.39 16.79 14.76
CA LYS A 260 1.87 16.44 16.10
C LYS A 260 2.98 16.04 17.07
N ILE A 261 3.99 15.30 16.61
CA ILE A 261 5.18 14.98 17.42
C ILE A 261 5.88 16.26 17.91
N ARG A 262 5.96 17.29 17.05
CA ARG A 262 6.58 18.58 17.42
C ARG A 262 5.68 19.36 18.37
N SER A 263 4.38 19.41 18.12
CA SER A 263 3.39 20.08 18.97
C SER A 263 3.34 19.48 20.38
N ALA A 264 3.25 18.16 20.46
CA ALA A 264 3.26 17.46 21.75
C ALA A 264 4.50 17.80 22.60
N ARG A 265 5.64 18.02 21.95
CA ARG A 265 6.88 18.43 22.64
C ARG A 265 6.83 19.87 23.14
N THR A 266 6.37 20.80 22.28
CA THR A 266 6.43 22.24 22.60
C THR A 266 5.34 22.67 23.56
N LYS A 267 4.15 22.04 23.48
CA LYS A 267 2.97 22.38 24.27
C LYS A 267 2.70 21.41 25.42
N ASN A 268 3.52 20.37 25.55
CA ASN A 268 3.26 19.23 26.46
C ASN A 268 1.84 18.62 26.22
N GLU A 269 1.44 18.56 24.95
CA GLU A 269 0.11 18.10 24.51
C GLU A 269 0.15 16.61 24.15
N LYS A 270 -0.74 15.84 24.77
CA LYS A 270 -0.91 14.43 24.45
C LYS A 270 -1.74 14.27 23.17
N SER A 271 -1.30 13.40 22.24
CA SER A 271 -1.95 13.28 20.93
C SER A 271 -2.16 11.82 20.54
N VAL A 272 -3.32 11.56 19.92
CA VAL A 272 -3.64 10.30 19.24
C VAL A 272 -3.84 10.58 17.76
N ILE A 273 -3.19 9.80 16.91
CA ILE A 273 -3.32 9.90 15.45
C ILE A 273 -3.83 8.56 14.93
N LEU A 274 -4.96 8.57 14.24
CA LEU A 274 -5.57 7.42 13.60
C LEU A 274 -5.28 7.45 12.10
N ILE A 275 -4.55 6.47 11.61
CA ILE A 275 -4.27 6.29 10.19
C ILE A 275 -5.10 5.12 9.70
N LYS A 276 -6.21 5.45 9.05
CA LYS A 276 -7.18 4.47 8.54
C LYS A 276 -6.87 4.13 7.09
N GLY A 277 -6.99 2.87 6.74
CA GLY A 277 -6.81 2.47 5.35
C GLY A 277 -7.06 0.98 5.16
N GLY A 278 -7.56 0.62 4.00
CA GLY A 278 -7.78 -0.77 3.61
C GLY A 278 -6.49 -1.58 3.47
N PRO A 279 -6.60 -2.85 3.09
CA PRO A 279 -5.45 -3.68 2.79
C PRO A 279 -4.60 -3.03 1.67
N GLY A 280 -3.27 -2.97 1.81
CA GLY A 280 -2.39 -2.48 0.76
C GLY A 280 -2.28 -0.96 0.60
N THR A 281 -2.80 -0.17 1.52
CA THR A 281 -2.63 1.29 1.49
C THR A 281 -1.26 1.76 2.00
N GLY A 282 -0.36 0.83 2.36
CA GLY A 282 1.00 1.16 2.79
C GLY A 282 1.13 1.59 4.25
N LYS A 283 0.17 1.28 5.13
CA LYS A 283 0.19 1.60 6.57
C LYS A 283 1.52 1.26 7.23
N THR A 284 1.97 0.03 7.09
CA THR A 284 3.24 -0.45 7.67
C THR A 284 4.45 0.29 7.09
N VAL A 285 4.41 0.64 5.79
CA VAL A 285 5.48 1.41 5.12
C VAL A 285 5.59 2.80 5.74
N ILE A 286 4.46 3.49 5.89
CA ILE A 286 4.41 4.82 6.53
C ILE A 286 4.94 4.72 7.96
N ALA A 287 4.50 3.72 8.73
CA ALA A 287 4.94 3.50 10.11
C ALA A 287 6.45 3.32 10.20
N LEU A 288 7.05 2.51 9.32
CA LEU A 288 8.48 2.28 9.28
C LEU A 288 9.27 3.52 8.82
N HIS A 289 8.74 4.29 7.86
CA HIS A 289 9.34 5.57 7.46
C HIS A 289 9.41 6.57 8.61
N ILE A 290 8.31 6.73 9.34
CA ILE A 290 8.23 7.63 10.48
C ILE A 290 9.16 7.15 11.59
N PHE A 291 9.17 5.85 11.86
CA PHE A 291 10.08 5.23 12.82
C PHE A 291 11.54 5.58 12.49
N ALA A 292 11.96 5.34 11.24
CA ALA A 292 13.34 5.59 10.81
C ALA A 292 13.71 7.08 10.92
N GLU A 293 12.82 7.99 10.54
CA GLU A 293 13.06 9.43 10.62
C GLU A 293 13.22 9.90 12.06
N ILE A 294 12.37 9.41 12.98
CA ILE A 294 12.44 9.78 14.39
C ILE A 294 13.67 9.15 15.06
N ALA A 295 13.93 7.88 14.78
CA ALA A 295 15.06 7.14 15.37
C ALA A 295 16.42 7.73 14.97
N ASN A 296 16.51 8.27 13.75
CA ASN A 296 17.73 8.89 13.23
C ASN A 296 17.85 10.40 13.50
N ALA A 297 16.82 11.02 14.06
CA ALA A 297 16.86 12.43 14.37
C ALA A 297 17.97 12.77 15.40
N LYS A 298 18.72 13.85 15.17
CA LYS A 298 19.78 14.33 16.09
C LYS A 298 19.29 14.53 17.53
N ASN A 299 18.03 14.84 17.70
CA ASN A 299 17.38 14.95 19.01
C ASN A 299 16.87 13.57 19.43
N LYS A 300 17.62 12.85 20.24
CA LYS A 300 17.28 11.54 20.80
C LYS A 300 15.84 11.53 21.31
N ARG A 301 14.93 10.84 20.62
CA ARG A 301 13.55 10.63 21.02
C ARG A 301 13.32 9.16 21.28
N SER A 302 12.58 8.87 22.32
CA SER A 302 12.12 7.50 22.55
C SER A 302 10.99 7.19 21.56
N VAL A 303 11.30 6.38 20.54
CA VAL A 303 10.34 5.90 19.56
C VAL A 303 10.30 4.37 19.58
N PHE A 304 9.10 3.83 19.57
CA PHE A 304 8.88 2.39 19.48
C PHE A 304 7.93 2.07 18.32
N PHE A 305 8.23 0.99 17.62
CA PHE A 305 7.31 0.36 16.68
C PHE A 305 6.76 -0.91 17.32
N SER A 306 5.45 -1.02 17.37
CA SER A 306 4.76 -2.12 18.02
C SER A 306 3.69 -2.74 17.15
N THR A 307 3.64 -4.08 17.13
CA THR A 307 2.61 -4.83 16.42
C THR A 307 2.38 -6.18 17.09
N LYS A 308 1.22 -6.78 16.90
CA LYS A 308 0.95 -8.18 17.27
C LYS A 308 1.41 -9.19 16.23
N SER A 309 1.85 -8.74 15.05
CA SER A 309 2.40 -9.63 14.04
C SER A 309 3.80 -10.11 14.45
N LYS A 310 3.88 -11.28 15.06
CA LYS A 310 5.17 -11.91 15.39
C LYS A 310 6.04 -12.15 14.16
N PRO A 311 5.52 -12.66 13.02
CA PRO A 311 6.32 -12.84 11.81
C PRO A 311 6.99 -11.55 11.35
N LEU A 312 6.24 -10.45 11.33
CA LEU A 312 6.76 -9.13 10.95
C LEU A 312 7.85 -8.66 11.92
N LEU A 313 7.62 -8.76 13.24
CA LEU A 313 8.61 -8.38 14.25
C LEU A 313 9.91 -9.18 14.13
N GLU A 314 9.81 -10.49 14.04
CA GLU A 314 11.00 -11.36 13.93
C GLU A 314 11.70 -11.15 12.57
N GLY A 315 10.95 -10.98 11.49
CA GLY A 315 11.50 -10.62 10.18
C GLY A 315 12.31 -9.33 10.21
N ILE A 316 11.79 -8.28 10.85
CA ILE A 316 12.52 -7.00 11.03
C ILE A 316 13.77 -7.21 11.90
N LYS A 317 13.61 -7.85 13.08
CA LYS A 317 14.71 -8.05 14.03
C LYS A 317 15.86 -8.88 13.45
N ASN A 318 15.55 -9.91 12.65
CA ASN A 318 16.57 -10.78 12.05
C ASN A 318 17.41 -10.11 10.97
N ARG A 319 16.89 -9.02 10.38
CA ARG A 319 17.61 -8.23 9.36
C ARG A 319 18.40 -7.09 9.95
N LEU A 320 18.15 -6.72 11.20
CA LEU A 320 18.96 -5.76 11.93
C LEU A 320 20.29 -6.41 12.34
N GLU A 321 21.37 -5.64 12.33
CA GLU A 321 22.70 -6.11 12.71
C GLU A 321 22.69 -6.80 14.08
N ARG A 322 23.46 -7.88 14.22
CA ARG A 322 23.60 -8.57 15.48
C ARG A 322 24.19 -7.62 16.52
N GLY A 323 23.48 -7.47 17.66
CA GLY A 323 23.89 -6.56 18.74
C GLY A 323 23.36 -5.13 18.61
N SER A 324 22.64 -4.78 17.55
CA SER A 324 22.03 -3.47 17.42
C SER A 324 20.92 -3.25 18.46
N ASN A 325 21.01 -2.17 19.21
CA ASN A 325 19.97 -1.70 20.13
C ASN A 325 18.65 -1.34 19.40
N ALA A 326 18.68 -1.16 18.08
CA ALA A 326 17.48 -0.91 17.28
C ALA A 326 16.47 -2.05 17.40
N LYS A 327 16.89 -3.29 17.67
CA LYS A 327 15.99 -4.43 17.91
C LYS A 327 15.05 -4.22 19.09
N LEU A 328 15.49 -3.48 20.10
CA LEU A 328 14.70 -3.19 21.30
C LEU A 328 13.56 -2.20 21.04
N LEU A 329 13.67 -1.45 19.95
CA LEU A 329 12.64 -0.49 19.55
C LEU A 329 11.45 -1.15 18.83
N PHE A 330 11.60 -2.44 18.44
CA PHE A 330 10.55 -3.25 17.82
C PHE A 330 9.95 -4.21 18.83
N THR A 331 8.73 -3.97 19.29
CA THR A 331 8.13 -4.69 20.42
C THR A 331 6.74 -5.20 20.11
N ASN A 332 6.24 -6.08 21.00
CA ASN A 332 4.84 -6.48 21.01
C ASN A 332 4.02 -5.52 21.88
N LEU A 333 2.74 -5.33 21.55
CA LEU A 333 1.82 -4.44 22.27
C LEU A 333 1.72 -4.74 23.79
N ASN A 334 1.91 -5.98 24.20
CA ASN A 334 1.81 -6.40 25.61
C ASN A 334 2.98 -5.90 26.48
N GLN A 335 3.99 -5.23 25.92
CA GLN A 335 5.11 -4.68 26.71
C GLN A 335 4.76 -3.35 27.38
N PHE A 336 3.74 -2.65 26.91
CA PHE A 336 3.39 -1.30 27.37
C PHE A 336 2.38 -1.32 28.52
N ILE A 337 2.75 -1.96 29.61
CA ILE A 337 1.94 -2.08 30.82
C ILE A 337 2.48 -1.15 31.94
N PRO A 338 1.63 -0.69 32.89
CA PRO A 338 2.02 0.27 33.91
C PRO A 338 3.21 -0.14 34.77
N SER A 339 3.39 -1.44 35.03
CA SER A 339 4.52 -1.96 35.81
C SER A 339 5.87 -1.85 35.09
N ARG A 340 5.88 -1.62 33.76
CA ARG A 340 7.09 -1.58 32.94
C ARG A 340 7.34 -0.23 32.28
N VAL A 341 6.28 0.51 32.02
CA VAL A 341 6.37 1.78 31.28
C VAL A 341 5.58 2.84 32.03
N GLU A 342 6.29 3.88 32.45
CA GLU A 342 5.69 5.03 33.12
C GLU A 342 4.83 5.84 32.17
N GLU A 343 3.90 6.61 32.72
CA GLU A 343 3.03 7.48 31.97
C GLU A 343 3.84 8.56 31.22
N ASN A 344 3.51 8.77 29.92
CA ASN A 344 4.17 9.75 29.05
C ASN A 344 5.70 9.62 28.93
N SER A 345 6.26 8.46 29.31
CA SER A 345 7.71 8.23 29.23
C SER A 345 8.21 7.99 27.80
N ILE A 346 7.31 7.60 26.89
CA ILE A 346 7.62 7.40 25.47
C ILE A 346 7.21 8.64 24.69
N ASP A 347 8.12 9.19 23.88
CA ASP A 347 7.79 10.35 23.06
C ASP A 347 6.84 9.98 21.91
N VAL A 348 7.09 8.84 21.23
CA VAL A 348 6.28 8.37 20.09
C VAL A 348 6.12 6.86 20.12
N LEU A 349 4.89 6.41 20.05
CA LEU A 349 4.54 4.99 19.91
C LEU A 349 3.77 4.77 18.60
N LEU A 350 4.36 3.98 17.71
CA LEU A 350 3.76 3.55 16.45
C LEU A 350 3.13 2.17 16.66
N ILE A 351 1.82 2.08 16.48
CA ILE A 351 1.04 0.85 16.67
C ILE A 351 0.52 0.39 15.31
N ASP A 352 1.17 -0.62 14.74
CA ASP A 352 0.74 -1.21 13.48
C ASP A 352 -0.22 -2.37 13.71
N GLU A 353 -1.11 -2.62 12.75
CA GLU A 353 -2.18 -3.60 12.85
C GLU A 353 -3.06 -3.38 14.10
N ALA A 354 -3.48 -2.13 14.32
CA ALA A 354 -4.18 -1.74 15.56
C ALA A 354 -5.54 -2.42 15.75
N HIS A 355 -6.17 -2.95 14.69
CA HIS A 355 -7.36 -3.79 14.80
C HIS A 355 -7.12 -5.07 15.63
N ARG A 356 -5.86 -5.48 15.82
CA ARG A 356 -5.47 -6.64 16.62
C ARG A 356 -5.31 -6.34 18.11
N ILE A 357 -5.57 -5.12 18.56
CA ILE A 357 -5.56 -4.77 19.98
C ILE A 357 -6.54 -5.66 20.74
N GLY A 358 -6.10 -6.21 21.87
CA GLY A 358 -6.90 -7.05 22.74
C GLY A 358 -7.60 -6.28 23.84
N LYS A 359 -8.52 -6.94 24.56
CA LYS A 359 -9.24 -6.36 25.68
C LYS A 359 -8.27 -5.86 26.77
N THR A 360 -7.26 -6.67 27.09
CA THR A 360 -6.21 -6.32 28.05
C THR A 360 -4.86 -6.80 27.53
N SER A 361 -3.76 -6.34 28.16
CA SER A 361 -2.41 -6.89 27.94
C SER A 361 -2.13 -8.17 28.75
N ASN A 362 -3.06 -8.60 29.59
CA ASN A 362 -2.91 -9.80 30.41
C ASN A 362 -3.08 -11.07 29.58
N HIS A 363 -2.30 -12.09 29.89
CA HIS A 363 -2.41 -13.43 29.34
C HIS A 363 -2.10 -14.48 30.44
N GLN A 364 -2.31 -15.75 30.18
CA GLN A 364 -2.17 -16.81 31.17
C GLN A 364 -0.78 -16.85 31.88
N TYR A 365 0.27 -16.39 31.22
CA TYR A 365 1.64 -16.32 31.77
C TYR A 365 2.01 -14.94 32.30
N THR A 366 1.08 -13.98 32.36
CA THR A 366 1.35 -12.66 32.92
C THR A 366 1.57 -12.78 34.41
N LYS A 367 2.75 -12.39 34.92
CA LYS A 367 3.10 -12.37 36.34
C LYS A 367 2.13 -11.46 37.09
N SER A 368 1.85 -11.77 38.35
CA SER A 368 0.94 -10.99 39.19
C SER A 368 1.28 -9.50 39.22
N ILE A 369 2.57 -9.15 39.32
CA ILE A 369 3.06 -7.75 39.32
C ILE A 369 2.84 -7.01 38.00
N ASP A 370 2.68 -7.74 36.90
CA ASP A 370 2.50 -7.19 35.54
C ASP A 370 1.03 -7.13 35.12
N ARG A 371 0.12 -7.63 35.94
CA ARG A 371 -1.33 -7.57 35.65
C ARG A 371 -1.86 -6.16 35.83
N THR A 372 -2.75 -5.77 34.95
CA THR A 372 -3.42 -4.48 34.97
C THR A 372 -4.90 -4.64 34.60
N ASP A 373 -5.75 -3.82 35.21
CA ASP A 373 -7.17 -3.73 34.87
C ASP A 373 -7.44 -2.77 33.71
N LEU A 374 -6.41 -2.02 33.29
CA LEU A 374 -6.52 -1.13 32.13
C LEU A 374 -6.68 -1.94 30.84
N SER A 375 -7.51 -1.45 29.94
CA SER A 375 -7.58 -1.98 28.59
C SER A 375 -6.24 -1.83 27.86
N GLN A 376 -6.00 -2.65 26.85
CA GLN A 376 -4.75 -2.56 26.09
C GLN A 376 -4.64 -1.20 25.37
N VAL A 377 -5.74 -0.65 24.88
CA VAL A 377 -5.76 0.71 24.28
C VAL A 377 -5.33 1.77 25.30
N GLU A 378 -5.88 1.69 26.52
CA GLU A 378 -5.53 2.63 27.60
C GLU A 378 -4.04 2.56 27.92
N THR A 379 -3.47 1.36 28.04
CA THR A 379 -2.05 1.22 28.34
C THR A 379 -1.16 1.81 27.27
N LEU A 380 -1.53 1.67 25.99
CA LEU A 380 -0.79 2.23 24.84
C LEU A 380 -0.88 3.76 24.80
N ILE A 381 -2.07 4.33 25.02
CA ILE A 381 -2.26 5.77 25.05
C ILE A 381 -1.55 6.36 26.29
N ARG A 382 -1.70 5.72 27.45
CA ARG A 382 -1.12 6.22 28.71
C ARG A 382 0.39 6.39 28.64
N CYS A 383 1.10 5.42 28.07
CA CYS A 383 2.57 5.38 28.13
C CYS A 383 3.28 6.35 27.19
N SER A 384 2.58 6.92 26.20
CA SER A 384 3.22 7.76 25.18
C SER A 384 2.63 9.17 25.09
N LYS A 385 3.44 10.15 24.69
CA LYS A 385 3.01 11.52 24.39
C LYS A 385 2.24 11.58 23.08
N VAL A 386 2.73 10.85 22.06
CA VAL A 386 2.06 10.70 20.78
C VAL A 386 1.87 9.21 20.48
N SER A 387 0.62 8.76 20.40
CA SER A 387 0.25 7.40 20.01
C SER A 387 -0.31 7.42 18.59
N ILE A 388 0.24 6.60 17.69
CA ILE A 388 -0.14 6.55 16.28
C ILE A 388 -0.63 5.17 15.95
N PHE A 389 -1.92 5.06 15.62
CA PHE A 389 -2.58 3.79 15.35
C PHE A 389 -2.80 3.63 13.85
N PHE A 390 -2.19 2.62 13.26
CA PHE A 390 -2.43 2.20 11.89
C PHE A 390 -3.47 1.09 11.90
N ILE A 391 -4.65 1.37 11.38
CA ILE A 391 -5.83 0.52 11.56
C ILE A 391 -6.58 0.25 10.25
N ASP A 392 -7.21 -0.92 10.20
CA ASP A 392 -8.24 -1.30 9.25
C ASP A 392 -9.35 -2.02 10.04
N ASP A 393 -10.46 -1.33 10.29
CA ASP A 393 -11.56 -1.84 11.09
C ASP A 393 -12.17 -3.15 10.53
N LYS A 394 -11.97 -3.42 9.22
CA LYS A 394 -12.46 -4.62 8.55
C LYS A 394 -11.50 -5.82 8.61
N GLN A 395 -10.35 -5.72 9.30
CA GLN A 395 -9.36 -6.80 9.39
C GLN A 395 -9.32 -7.55 10.73
N ALA A 396 -10.26 -7.30 11.62
CA ALA A 396 -10.40 -8.10 12.83
C ALA A 396 -10.81 -9.55 12.45
N ILE A 397 -10.02 -10.53 12.90
CA ILE A 397 -10.19 -11.95 12.57
C ILE A 397 -10.38 -12.85 13.79
N ARG A 398 -10.38 -12.29 14.99
CA ARG A 398 -10.53 -13.03 16.25
C ARG A 398 -11.40 -12.27 17.23
N SER A 399 -12.19 -12.99 18.01
CA SER A 399 -13.01 -12.43 19.09
C SER A 399 -12.21 -11.71 20.18
N ALA A 400 -10.92 -12.04 20.33
CA ALA A 400 -10.03 -11.36 21.26
C ALA A 400 -9.41 -10.06 20.69
N GLU A 401 -9.59 -9.79 19.42
CA GLU A 401 -9.13 -8.59 18.72
C GLU A 401 -10.28 -7.60 18.67
N ILE A 402 -10.24 -6.58 19.53
CA ILE A 402 -11.32 -5.62 19.72
C ILE A 402 -10.93 -4.21 19.25
N GLY A 403 -9.74 -4.07 18.66
CA GLY A 403 -9.25 -2.78 18.18
C GLY A 403 -10.17 -2.22 17.09
N SER A 404 -10.72 -1.05 17.34
CA SER A 404 -11.52 -0.30 16.38
C SER A 404 -11.22 1.19 16.48
N THR A 405 -11.51 1.90 15.41
CA THR A 405 -11.39 3.37 15.38
C THR A 405 -12.18 4.01 16.52
N ASP A 406 -13.40 3.54 16.78
CA ASP A 406 -14.25 4.10 17.83
C ASP A 406 -13.69 3.84 19.24
N LEU A 407 -13.23 2.62 19.51
CA LEU A 407 -12.62 2.28 20.79
C LEU A 407 -11.37 3.14 21.07
N ILE A 408 -10.54 3.38 20.05
CA ILE A 408 -9.34 4.22 20.21
C ILE A 408 -9.74 5.68 20.45
N ARG A 409 -10.76 6.17 19.72
CA ARG A 409 -11.29 7.54 19.89
C ARG A 409 -11.84 7.78 21.29
N GLU A 410 -12.66 6.86 21.79
CA GLU A 410 -13.23 6.94 23.15
C GLU A 410 -12.13 7.03 24.22
N ASN A 411 -11.11 6.19 24.10
CA ASN A 411 -9.98 6.20 25.02
C ASN A 411 -9.11 7.45 24.87
N ALA A 412 -8.93 7.98 23.66
CA ALA A 412 -8.22 9.23 23.43
C ALA A 412 -8.92 10.42 24.10
N ILE A 413 -10.25 10.48 24.04
CA ILE A 413 -11.05 11.47 24.74
C ILE A 413 -10.88 11.35 26.26
N LYS A 414 -10.92 10.13 26.81
CA LYS A 414 -10.71 9.86 28.24
C LYS A 414 -9.37 10.39 28.75
N TYR A 415 -8.33 10.36 27.92
CA TYR A 415 -7.00 10.87 28.26
C TYR A 415 -6.74 12.31 27.79
N ASN A 416 -7.78 13.06 27.43
CA ASN A 416 -7.69 14.44 26.94
C ASN A 416 -6.69 14.63 25.80
N CYS A 417 -6.60 13.63 24.89
CA CYS A 417 -5.70 13.71 23.75
C CYS A 417 -6.29 14.59 22.65
N SER A 418 -5.44 15.34 21.96
CA SER A 418 -5.82 15.84 20.63
C SER A 418 -5.91 14.66 19.66
N ILE A 419 -6.98 14.60 18.87
CA ILE A 419 -7.25 13.50 17.94
C ILE A 419 -7.11 14.01 16.52
N GLU A 420 -6.38 13.27 15.70
CA GLU A 420 -6.26 13.51 14.26
C GLU A 420 -6.55 12.21 13.53
N GLU A 421 -7.35 12.28 12.47
CA GLU A 421 -7.68 11.11 11.64
C GLU A 421 -7.27 11.36 10.20
N VAL A 422 -6.67 10.36 9.57
CA VAL A 422 -6.22 10.39 8.20
C VAL A 422 -6.65 9.12 7.49
N ASP A 423 -7.35 9.28 6.38
CA ASP A 423 -7.76 8.17 5.52
C ASP A 423 -6.74 8.00 4.38
N LEU A 424 -6.21 6.78 4.24
CA LEU A 424 -5.34 6.40 3.13
C LEU A 424 -6.18 5.80 2.01
N ILE A 425 -6.24 6.50 0.89
CA ILE A 425 -7.08 6.13 -0.25
C ILE A 425 -6.30 5.30 -1.27
N SER A 426 -4.98 5.51 -1.39
CA SER A 426 -4.15 4.82 -2.39
C SER A 426 -4.02 3.35 -2.11
N GLN A 427 -4.41 2.51 -3.07
CA GLN A 427 -4.30 1.06 -3.01
C GLN A 427 -3.07 0.57 -3.78
N PHE A 428 -2.23 -0.24 -3.13
CA PHE A 428 -0.98 -0.79 -3.71
C PHE A 428 -1.07 -2.29 -4.00
N ARG A 429 -2.02 -3.00 -3.39
CA ARG A 429 -2.24 -4.43 -3.62
C ARG A 429 -3.12 -4.69 -4.83
N CYS A 430 -3.17 -5.94 -5.23
CA CYS A 430 -4.02 -6.40 -6.33
C CYS A 430 -3.82 -5.57 -7.60
N ASN A 431 -2.57 -5.16 -7.87
CA ASN A 431 -2.21 -4.31 -9.00
C ASN A 431 -3.03 -2.99 -9.06
N GLY A 432 -3.47 -2.47 -7.91
CA GLY A 432 -4.32 -1.30 -7.82
C GLY A 432 -5.75 -1.52 -8.35
N SER A 433 -6.24 -2.77 -8.42
CA SER A 433 -7.59 -3.07 -8.90
C SER A 433 -8.63 -2.89 -7.80
N ASP A 434 -9.32 -1.74 -7.81
CA ASP A 434 -10.50 -1.54 -6.97
C ASP A 434 -11.64 -2.49 -7.35
N ASN A 435 -11.75 -2.84 -8.64
CA ASN A 435 -12.78 -3.77 -9.11
C ASN A 435 -12.65 -5.15 -8.46
N TYR A 436 -11.42 -5.67 -8.35
CA TYR A 436 -11.18 -6.95 -7.68
C TYR A 436 -11.50 -6.87 -6.19
N LEU A 437 -11.10 -5.81 -5.51
CA LEU A 437 -11.37 -5.63 -4.09
C LEU A 437 -12.87 -5.46 -3.83
N ASP A 438 -13.54 -4.63 -4.60
CA ASP A 438 -15.00 -4.45 -4.52
C ASP A 438 -15.74 -5.77 -4.79
N TRP A 439 -15.24 -6.57 -5.74
CA TRP A 439 -15.78 -7.88 -6.05
C TRP A 439 -15.60 -8.86 -4.89
N ILE A 440 -14.41 -8.92 -4.27
CA ILE A 440 -14.15 -9.74 -3.07
C ILE A 440 -15.06 -9.31 -1.92
N GLU A 441 -15.18 -8.00 -1.64
CA GLU A 441 -16.05 -7.46 -0.58
C GLU A 441 -17.53 -7.88 -0.84
N SER A 442 -17.97 -7.78 -2.08
CA SER A 442 -19.31 -8.16 -2.49
C SER A 442 -19.53 -9.68 -2.40
N THR A 443 -18.60 -10.48 -2.90
CA THR A 443 -18.71 -11.93 -2.96
C THR A 443 -18.67 -12.57 -1.58
N LEU A 444 -17.88 -12.03 -0.67
CA LEU A 444 -17.82 -12.47 0.73
C LEU A 444 -18.95 -11.90 1.60
N GLY A 445 -19.80 -11.02 1.05
CA GLY A 445 -20.96 -10.49 1.77
C GLY A 445 -20.66 -9.30 2.69
N HIS A 446 -19.52 -8.62 2.51
CA HIS A 446 -19.19 -7.38 3.22
C HIS A 446 -19.85 -6.13 2.60
N SER A 447 -20.45 -6.28 1.43
CA SER A 447 -21.15 -5.23 0.69
C SER A 447 -22.47 -5.76 0.17
N ASN A 448 -23.53 -4.94 0.23
CA ASN A 448 -24.85 -5.27 -0.30
C ASN A 448 -24.94 -5.18 -1.84
N SER A 449 -23.89 -4.68 -2.50
CA SER A 449 -23.85 -4.56 -3.96
C SER A 449 -23.39 -5.88 -4.58
N LYS A 450 -24.16 -6.45 -5.51
CA LYS A 450 -23.71 -7.61 -6.29
C LYS A 450 -22.73 -7.14 -7.38
N LYS A 451 -21.45 -7.42 -7.21
CA LYS A 451 -20.38 -7.12 -8.18
C LYS A 451 -20.04 -8.38 -8.98
N ILE A 452 -19.68 -8.21 -10.23
CA ILE A 452 -19.22 -9.28 -11.13
C ILE A 452 -17.81 -8.92 -11.58
N LEU A 453 -16.84 -9.82 -11.36
CA LEU A 453 -15.48 -9.66 -11.85
C LEU A 453 -15.46 -9.86 -13.37
N LYS A 454 -14.85 -8.92 -14.09
CA LYS A 454 -14.71 -9.00 -15.55
C LYS A 454 -13.33 -9.55 -15.92
N ALA A 455 -13.26 -10.37 -16.97
CA ALA A 455 -12.02 -10.97 -17.46
C ALA A 455 -10.92 -9.95 -17.87
N GLN A 456 -11.28 -8.68 -18.06
CA GLN A 456 -10.35 -7.59 -18.44
C GLN A 456 -9.72 -6.86 -17.24
N ASP A 457 -9.91 -7.36 -16.01
CA ASP A 457 -9.26 -6.75 -14.85
C ASP A 457 -7.75 -7.02 -14.89
N ASN A 458 -6.96 -6.05 -14.48
CA ASN A 458 -5.48 -6.14 -14.51
C ASN A 458 -4.90 -7.08 -13.43
N PHE A 459 -5.74 -7.62 -12.58
CA PHE A 459 -5.36 -8.57 -11.55
C PHE A 459 -5.60 -9.99 -12.03
N ASP A 460 -4.57 -10.84 -12.01
CA ASP A 460 -4.66 -12.23 -12.50
C ASP A 460 -5.37 -13.10 -11.45
N PHE A 461 -6.72 -13.17 -11.55
CA PHE A 461 -7.53 -14.04 -10.70
C PHE A 461 -7.97 -15.28 -11.46
N LYS A 462 -7.79 -16.47 -10.84
CA LYS A 462 -8.21 -17.76 -11.42
C LYS A 462 -8.75 -18.69 -10.36
N ILE A 463 -9.79 -19.42 -10.71
CA ILE A 463 -10.25 -20.61 -9.98
C ILE A 463 -9.54 -21.81 -10.59
N ILE A 464 -8.93 -22.64 -9.77
CA ILE A 464 -8.10 -23.78 -10.18
C ILE A 464 -8.82 -25.09 -9.80
N ASP A 465 -8.75 -26.08 -10.68
CA ASP A 465 -9.53 -27.32 -10.53
C ASP A 465 -9.01 -28.27 -9.47
N THR A 466 -7.70 -28.28 -9.23
CA THR A 466 -7.07 -29.16 -8.23
C THR A 466 -6.04 -28.45 -7.38
N PRO A 467 -5.88 -28.84 -6.10
CA PRO A 467 -4.88 -28.23 -5.24
C PRO A 467 -3.43 -28.53 -5.70
N THR A 468 -3.24 -29.64 -6.39
CA THR A 468 -1.93 -30.00 -6.99
C THR A 468 -1.57 -29.04 -8.12
N GLU A 469 -2.52 -28.73 -9.01
CA GLU A 469 -2.32 -27.74 -10.07
C GLU A 469 -2.05 -26.36 -9.50
N LEU A 470 -2.84 -25.93 -8.51
CA LEU A 470 -2.61 -24.67 -7.80
C LEU A 470 -1.18 -24.58 -7.26
N TYR A 471 -0.71 -25.62 -6.58
CA TYR A 471 0.65 -25.67 -6.06
C TYR A 471 1.71 -25.61 -7.17
N ASN A 472 1.53 -26.36 -8.26
CA ASN A 472 2.48 -26.37 -9.37
C ASN A 472 2.58 -25.00 -10.06
N ILE A 473 1.47 -24.31 -10.28
CA ILE A 473 1.46 -22.94 -10.82
C ILE A 473 2.26 -22.01 -9.91
N LEU A 474 2.03 -22.06 -8.60
CA LEU A 474 2.74 -21.20 -7.65
C LEU A 474 4.23 -21.53 -7.59
N LYS A 475 4.59 -22.81 -7.65
CA LYS A 475 5.99 -23.25 -7.68
C LYS A 475 6.70 -22.74 -8.92
N GLU A 476 6.08 -22.79 -10.10
CA GLU A 476 6.62 -22.21 -11.33
C GLU A 476 6.78 -20.68 -11.23
N LYS A 477 5.83 -19.99 -10.59
CA LYS A 477 5.94 -18.55 -10.35
C LYS A 477 7.08 -18.21 -9.40
N GLU A 478 7.29 -18.96 -8.32
CA GLU A 478 8.38 -18.77 -7.35
C GLU A 478 9.77 -18.98 -7.98
N LEU A 479 9.90 -19.81 -9.02
CA LEU A 479 11.14 -20.02 -9.74
C LEU A 479 11.55 -18.83 -10.62
N GLN A 480 10.64 -17.90 -10.90
CA GLN A 480 10.94 -16.70 -11.67
C GLN A 480 11.79 -15.74 -10.84
N GLU A 481 12.78 -15.14 -11.46
CA GLU A 481 13.64 -14.17 -10.79
C GLU A 481 12.82 -13.02 -10.20
N ASN A 482 13.07 -12.73 -8.93
CA ASN A 482 12.41 -11.65 -8.20
C ASN A 482 10.87 -11.77 -8.07
N VAL A 483 10.32 -12.98 -8.12
CA VAL A 483 8.89 -13.25 -7.86
C VAL A 483 8.75 -14.02 -6.55
N THR A 484 7.72 -13.65 -5.76
CA THR A 484 7.31 -14.40 -4.57
C THR A 484 5.93 -14.98 -4.77
N ALA A 485 5.81 -16.28 -4.57
CA ALA A 485 4.52 -16.97 -4.59
C ALA A 485 4.36 -17.84 -3.35
N ARG A 486 3.19 -17.81 -2.73
CA ARG A 486 2.89 -18.58 -1.51
C ARG A 486 1.54 -19.25 -1.59
N LEU A 487 1.48 -20.43 -1.01
CA LEU A 487 0.22 -21.16 -0.82
C LEU A 487 -0.28 -20.97 0.60
N VAL A 488 -1.54 -20.58 0.76
CA VAL A 488 -2.21 -20.42 2.05
C VAL A 488 -3.52 -21.19 2.08
N ALA A 489 -3.99 -21.53 3.26
CA ALA A 489 -5.27 -22.20 3.44
C ALA A 489 -6.05 -21.65 4.64
N GLY A 490 -7.38 -21.82 4.61
CA GLY A 490 -8.20 -21.74 5.81
C GLY A 490 -7.75 -22.75 6.86
N PHE A 491 -7.88 -22.42 8.14
CA PHE A 491 -7.41 -23.32 9.20
C PHE A 491 -8.38 -24.49 9.41
N CYS A 492 -8.50 -25.36 8.40
CA CYS A 492 -9.45 -26.48 8.36
C CYS A 492 -8.83 -27.86 8.64
N TRP A 493 -7.52 -27.92 8.78
CA TRP A 493 -6.77 -29.15 9.06
C TRP A 493 -6.03 -29.04 10.39
N GLU A 494 -5.75 -30.19 11.00
CA GLU A 494 -4.91 -30.24 12.22
C GLU A 494 -3.52 -29.63 11.92
N TRP A 495 -2.85 -29.16 12.95
CA TRP A 495 -1.49 -28.63 12.83
C TRP A 495 -0.59 -29.38 13.80
N SER A 496 0.15 -30.34 13.28
CA SER A 496 1.03 -31.19 14.04
C SER A 496 2.23 -30.43 14.62
N LYS A 497 2.45 -30.57 15.92
CA LYS A 497 3.57 -29.94 16.64
C LYS A 497 4.86 -30.78 16.58
N LYS A 498 4.76 -32.06 16.26
CA LYS A 498 5.88 -33.00 16.20
C LYS A 498 6.17 -33.39 14.77
N LEU A 499 7.41 -33.77 14.53
CA LEU A 499 7.85 -34.37 13.27
C LEU A 499 7.26 -35.78 13.13
N ASP A 500 7.21 -36.28 11.90
CA ASP A 500 6.88 -37.68 11.61
C ASP A 500 8.01 -38.65 12.03
N SER A 501 7.81 -39.95 11.84
CA SER A 501 8.81 -40.98 12.15
C SER A 501 10.13 -40.85 11.38
N ASN A 502 10.13 -40.13 10.27
CA ASN A 502 11.29 -39.88 9.41
C ASN A 502 11.98 -38.53 9.70
N GLY A 503 11.50 -37.79 10.69
CA GLY A 503 12.04 -36.49 11.04
C GLY A 503 11.59 -35.35 10.14
N ASN A 504 10.53 -35.51 9.33
CA ASN A 504 9.95 -34.49 8.46
C ASN A 504 8.74 -33.82 9.09
N LEU A 505 8.34 -32.68 8.55
CA LEU A 505 7.04 -32.08 8.88
C LEU A 505 5.91 -33.00 8.44
N VAL A 506 4.88 -33.12 9.27
CA VAL A 506 3.68 -33.91 8.94
C VAL A 506 2.90 -33.17 7.85
N ASN A 507 2.51 -33.87 6.80
CA ASN A 507 1.62 -33.35 5.77
C ASN A 507 0.18 -33.32 6.28
N ASP A 508 -0.17 -32.26 7.03
CA ASP A 508 -1.48 -32.15 7.67
C ASP A 508 -2.56 -31.64 6.70
N VAL A 509 -2.21 -30.79 5.74
CA VAL A 509 -3.15 -30.28 4.74
C VAL A 509 -3.34 -31.35 3.67
N LYS A 510 -4.46 -32.08 3.77
CA LYS A 510 -4.78 -33.24 2.91
C LYS A 510 -6.08 -33.01 2.17
N ILE A 511 -6.05 -33.17 0.84
CA ILE A 511 -7.20 -33.03 -0.06
C ILE A 511 -7.06 -34.06 -1.18
N GLY A 512 -7.79 -35.19 -1.08
CA GLY A 512 -7.57 -36.33 -1.96
C GLY A 512 -6.12 -36.80 -1.91
N ASP A 513 -5.44 -36.85 -3.05
CA ASP A 513 -4.02 -37.24 -3.16
C ASP A 513 -3.06 -36.09 -2.85
N PHE A 514 -3.53 -34.87 -2.74
CA PHE A 514 -2.71 -33.71 -2.38
C PHE A 514 -2.43 -33.71 -0.88
N ALA A 515 -1.14 -33.61 -0.50
CA ALA A 515 -0.75 -33.54 0.89
C ALA A 515 0.48 -32.63 1.06
N MET A 516 0.36 -31.62 1.92
CA MET A 516 1.46 -30.71 2.26
C MET A 516 1.48 -30.37 3.74
N PRO A 517 2.66 -30.05 4.31
CA PRO A 517 2.76 -29.58 5.68
C PRO A 517 2.36 -28.12 5.81
N TRP A 518 1.83 -27.75 6.97
CA TRP A 518 1.79 -26.36 7.38
C TRP A 518 3.20 -25.79 7.57
N GLU A 519 3.31 -24.46 7.64
CA GLU A 519 4.53 -23.82 8.15
C GLU A 519 4.88 -24.40 9.53
N THR A 520 6.16 -24.31 9.92
CA THR A 520 6.60 -24.88 11.19
C THR A 520 5.85 -24.28 12.38
N HIS A 521 5.45 -25.08 13.32
CA HIS A 521 4.83 -24.59 14.56
C HIS A 521 5.78 -23.66 15.32
N GLY A 522 5.24 -22.63 15.99
CA GLY A 522 6.03 -21.63 16.72
C GLY A 522 6.96 -22.18 17.81
N ASP A 523 6.69 -23.38 18.32
CA ASP A 523 7.50 -24.07 19.31
C ASP A 523 8.71 -24.80 18.68
N MET A 524 8.79 -24.91 17.36
CA MET A 524 9.86 -25.61 16.66
C MET A 524 11.07 -24.70 16.44
N ASN A 525 12.12 -24.89 17.23
CA ASN A 525 13.32 -24.06 17.18
C ASN A 525 14.19 -24.31 15.95
N LYS A 526 14.21 -25.55 15.41
CA LYS A 526 14.99 -25.93 14.24
C LYS A 526 14.10 -26.71 13.27
N PRO A 527 13.80 -26.17 12.09
CA PRO A 527 13.06 -26.91 11.08
C PRO A 527 13.90 -28.06 10.52
N PRO A 528 13.27 -29.11 9.96
CA PRO A 528 13.96 -30.11 9.16
C PRO A 528 14.65 -29.48 7.95
N GLU A 529 15.62 -30.22 7.36
CA GLU A 529 16.32 -29.78 6.15
C GLU A 529 15.33 -29.51 5.01
N GLY A 530 15.52 -28.41 4.30
CA GLY A 530 14.67 -27.99 3.19
C GLY A 530 13.38 -27.29 3.57
N PHE A 531 13.12 -27.07 4.87
CA PHE A 531 12.01 -26.28 5.39
C PHE A 531 12.49 -25.04 6.14
N VAL A 532 11.60 -24.06 6.27
CA VAL A 532 11.91 -22.78 6.93
C VAL A 532 11.10 -22.61 8.22
N LYS A 533 11.57 -21.74 9.09
CA LYS A 533 10.81 -21.35 10.28
C LYS A 533 9.57 -20.56 9.89
N TRP A 534 8.51 -20.70 10.68
CA TRP A 534 7.23 -20.03 10.45
C TRP A 534 7.36 -18.51 10.16
N TYR A 535 8.27 -17.78 10.82
CA TYR A 535 8.49 -16.36 10.57
C TYR A 535 9.38 -16.06 9.35
N GLU A 536 10.02 -17.08 8.78
CA GLU A 536 10.81 -17.00 7.53
C GLU A 536 9.98 -17.42 6.31
N TRP A 537 8.85 -18.08 6.54
CA TRP A 537 7.98 -18.66 5.53
C TRP A 537 7.59 -17.63 4.43
N ALA A 538 7.30 -16.40 4.84
CA ALA A 538 6.82 -15.39 3.90
C ALA A 538 7.88 -14.91 2.90
N TYR A 539 9.18 -14.96 3.24
CA TYR A 539 10.23 -14.31 2.45
C TYR A 539 11.36 -15.22 1.99
N LYS A 540 11.51 -16.44 2.53
CA LYS A 540 12.49 -17.40 2.02
C LYS A 540 11.89 -18.26 0.92
N PRO A 541 12.65 -18.56 -0.18
CA PRO A 541 12.13 -19.36 -1.30
C PRO A 541 11.57 -20.72 -0.89
N GLU A 542 12.20 -21.40 0.10
CA GLU A 542 11.76 -22.70 0.58
C GLU A 542 10.37 -22.65 1.23
N GLY A 543 9.86 -21.45 1.59
CA GLY A 543 8.51 -21.28 2.16
C GLY A 543 7.39 -21.80 1.24
N ILE A 544 7.63 -21.88 -0.07
CA ILE A 544 6.68 -22.48 -1.03
C ILE A 544 6.38 -23.97 -0.72
N LYS A 545 7.27 -24.67 -0.02
CA LYS A 545 7.08 -26.08 0.36
C LYS A 545 6.16 -26.27 1.56
N GLN A 546 5.65 -25.21 2.13
CA GLN A 546 4.83 -25.19 3.33
C GLN A 546 3.58 -24.35 3.09
N VAL A 547 2.44 -24.81 3.57
CA VAL A 547 1.19 -24.04 3.50
C VAL A 547 1.16 -23.03 4.64
N GLY A 548 0.94 -21.75 4.33
CA GLY A 548 0.77 -20.72 5.33
C GLY A 548 -0.67 -20.60 5.81
N CYS A 549 -0.86 -20.01 6.97
CA CYS A 549 -2.17 -19.68 7.49
C CYS A 549 -2.37 -18.16 7.60
N ILE A 550 -3.57 -17.74 7.99
CA ILE A 550 -3.88 -16.31 8.18
C ILE A 550 -2.89 -15.62 9.12
N TYR A 551 -2.39 -16.31 10.13
CA TYR A 551 -1.54 -15.71 11.17
C TYR A 551 -0.11 -15.41 10.70
N THR A 552 0.36 -16.16 9.72
CA THR A 552 1.67 -15.95 9.08
C THR A 552 1.58 -15.10 7.82
N ALA A 553 0.49 -15.19 7.09
CA ALA A 553 0.28 -14.39 5.88
C ALA A 553 -0.07 -12.93 6.18
N GLN A 554 -0.74 -12.66 7.32
CA GLN A 554 -1.13 -11.30 7.69
C GLN A 554 0.11 -10.43 7.97
N GLY A 555 0.19 -9.28 7.31
CA GLY A 555 1.33 -8.36 7.38
C GLY A 555 2.35 -8.53 6.26
N PHE A 556 2.20 -9.54 5.39
CA PHE A 556 3.05 -9.75 4.21
C PHE A 556 2.28 -9.60 2.91
N GLU A 557 3.02 -9.41 1.84
CA GLU A 557 2.55 -9.30 0.47
C GLU A 557 3.39 -10.20 -0.43
N PHE A 558 2.75 -10.79 -1.43
CA PHE A 558 3.37 -11.72 -2.37
C PHE A 558 3.03 -11.28 -3.79
N ASP A 559 3.88 -11.60 -4.76
CA ASP A 559 3.51 -11.35 -6.15
C ASP A 559 2.28 -12.17 -6.53
N TYR A 560 2.28 -13.45 -6.15
CA TYR A 560 1.15 -14.35 -6.36
C TYR A 560 0.78 -15.08 -5.06
N ILE A 561 -0.52 -15.22 -4.84
CA ILE A 561 -1.05 -15.96 -3.71
C ILE A 561 -1.96 -17.08 -4.20
N GLY A 562 -1.74 -18.29 -3.72
CA GLY A 562 -2.69 -19.39 -3.86
C GLY A 562 -3.49 -19.56 -2.58
N VAL A 563 -4.79 -19.67 -2.68
CA VAL A 563 -5.68 -19.80 -1.53
C VAL A 563 -6.48 -21.09 -1.63
N ILE A 564 -6.35 -21.94 -0.64
CA ILE A 564 -7.26 -23.09 -0.46
C ILE A 564 -8.38 -22.67 0.46
N VAL A 565 -9.60 -22.57 -0.09
CA VAL A 565 -10.82 -22.32 0.67
C VAL A 565 -11.32 -23.64 1.24
N GLY A 566 -11.32 -23.76 2.55
CA GLY A 566 -11.66 -24.99 3.26
C GLY A 566 -13.14 -25.13 3.59
N ASN A 567 -13.46 -26.10 4.45
CA ASN A 567 -14.84 -26.43 4.84
C ASN A 567 -15.43 -25.51 5.91
N ASP A 568 -14.69 -24.48 6.34
CA ASP A 568 -15.13 -23.49 7.33
C ASP A 568 -16.05 -22.40 6.76
N ILE A 569 -16.29 -22.43 5.43
CA ILE A 569 -17.26 -21.59 4.73
C ILE A 569 -18.12 -22.43 3.82
N LYS A 570 -19.41 -22.10 3.73
CA LYS A 570 -20.43 -22.81 2.94
C LYS A 570 -21.26 -21.84 2.13
N TYR A 571 -21.90 -22.35 1.08
CA TYR A 571 -22.89 -21.62 0.32
C TYR A 571 -24.31 -21.93 0.83
N ASP A 572 -25.03 -20.89 1.20
CA ASP A 572 -26.46 -20.93 1.51
C ASP A 572 -27.25 -20.59 0.25
N GLU A 573 -27.77 -21.62 -0.39
CA GLU A 573 -28.55 -21.51 -1.64
C GLU A 573 -29.85 -20.71 -1.42
N ALA A 574 -30.47 -20.82 -0.26
CA ALA A 574 -31.75 -20.17 0.01
C ALA A 574 -31.60 -18.63 0.07
N ASN A 575 -30.48 -18.14 0.57
CA ASN A 575 -30.21 -16.72 0.74
C ASN A 575 -29.20 -16.17 -0.30
N ASP A 576 -28.71 -17.00 -1.23
CA ASP A 576 -27.66 -16.66 -2.23
C ASP A 576 -26.45 -15.96 -1.58
N CYS A 577 -25.94 -16.51 -0.49
CA CYS A 577 -24.82 -15.94 0.25
C CYS A 577 -23.88 -17.01 0.82
N LEU A 578 -22.69 -16.58 1.22
CA LEU A 578 -21.76 -17.42 1.96
C LEU A 578 -22.05 -17.33 3.46
N ILE A 579 -21.91 -18.44 4.16
CA ILE A 579 -22.04 -18.56 5.61
C ILE A 579 -20.86 -19.31 6.20
N GLY A 580 -20.44 -18.93 7.40
CA GLY A 580 -19.39 -19.62 8.14
C GLY A 580 -19.87 -20.95 8.73
N ASP A 581 -19.10 -22.01 8.53
CA ASP A 581 -19.31 -23.32 9.18
C ASP A 581 -18.25 -23.60 10.25
N ILE A 582 -18.62 -23.40 11.51
CA ILE A 582 -17.73 -23.59 12.65
C ILE A 582 -17.24 -25.03 12.80
N THR A 583 -17.93 -26.00 12.22
CA THR A 583 -17.53 -27.41 12.29
C THR A 583 -16.35 -27.69 11.35
N GLY A 584 -16.20 -26.92 10.28
CA GLY A 584 -15.12 -27.03 9.31
C GLY A 584 -13.78 -26.47 9.78
N THR A 585 -13.78 -25.55 10.75
CA THR A 585 -12.50 -24.99 11.24
C THR A 585 -11.84 -25.88 12.30
N LYS A 586 -10.51 -25.86 12.32
CA LYS A 586 -9.67 -26.45 13.38
C LYS A 586 -9.05 -25.39 14.30
N ASP A 587 -9.29 -24.10 14.03
CA ASP A 587 -8.77 -23.01 14.84
C ASP A 587 -9.49 -22.93 16.20
N PRO A 588 -8.79 -23.23 17.32
CA PRO A 588 -9.40 -23.17 18.64
C PRO A 588 -9.77 -21.74 19.07
N THR A 589 -9.14 -20.73 18.46
CA THR A 589 -9.42 -19.33 18.76
C THR A 589 -10.73 -18.89 18.12
N LEU A 590 -10.96 -19.27 16.87
CA LEU A 590 -12.23 -19.01 16.16
C LEU A 590 -13.39 -19.75 16.81
N LYS A 591 -13.17 -20.99 17.25
CA LYS A 591 -14.20 -21.78 17.96
C LYS A 591 -14.70 -21.14 19.25
N LYS A 592 -13.90 -20.31 19.91
CA LYS A 592 -14.30 -19.54 21.10
C LYS A 592 -15.19 -18.34 20.78
N GLY A 593 -15.11 -17.81 19.57
CA GLY A 593 -15.85 -16.61 19.11
C GLY A 593 -17.11 -16.96 18.32
N LYS A 594 -17.94 -17.90 18.80
CA LYS A 594 -19.08 -18.48 18.07
C LYS A 594 -20.07 -17.43 17.49
N GLU A 595 -20.34 -16.36 18.22
CA GLU A 595 -21.34 -15.36 17.85
C GLU A 595 -20.98 -14.59 16.57
N ASN A 596 -19.69 -14.38 16.31
CA ASN A 596 -19.19 -13.63 15.14
C ASN A 596 -18.38 -14.51 14.18
N PHE A 597 -18.56 -15.83 14.25
CA PHE A 597 -17.75 -16.77 13.45
C PHE A 597 -17.89 -16.52 11.96
N ASP A 598 -19.11 -16.26 11.49
CA ASP A 598 -19.40 -15.97 10.10
C ASP A 598 -18.60 -14.76 9.57
N GLU A 599 -18.58 -13.68 10.33
CA GLU A 599 -17.83 -12.48 10.00
C GLU A 599 -16.32 -12.75 9.99
N TYR A 600 -15.80 -13.45 11.01
CA TYR A 600 -14.36 -13.73 11.10
C TYR A 600 -13.85 -14.62 9.97
N VAL A 601 -14.59 -15.66 9.57
CA VAL A 601 -14.15 -16.53 8.47
C VAL A 601 -14.16 -15.80 7.13
N LYS A 602 -15.16 -14.95 6.89
CA LYS A 602 -15.21 -14.08 5.72
C LYS A 602 -14.05 -13.08 5.70
N ASN A 603 -13.73 -12.46 6.83
CA ASN A 603 -12.58 -11.58 6.98
C ASN A 603 -11.26 -12.32 6.74
N ILE A 604 -11.12 -13.57 7.18
CA ILE A 604 -9.92 -14.40 6.91
C ILE A 604 -9.73 -14.58 5.41
N TYR A 605 -10.74 -15.05 4.69
CA TYR A 605 -10.61 -15.24 3.23
C TYR A 605 -10.42 -13.92 2.49
N ARG A 606 -11.08 -12.85 2.91
CA ARG A 606 -10.81 -11.50 2.40
C ARG A 606 -9.31 -11.15 2.54
N VAL A 607 -8.75 -11.33 3.71
CA VAL A 607 -7.33 -11.05 3.97
C VAL A 607 -6.43 -11.94 3.12
N LEU A 608 -6.68 -13.25 3.05
CA LEU A 608 -5.86 -14.19 2.28
C LEU A 608 -5.91 -13.88 0.77
N MET A 609 -7.10 -13.69 0.21
CA MET A 609 -7.27 -13.41 -1.23
C MET A 609 -6.72 -12.05 -1.66
N THR A 610 -6.52 -11.11 -0.72
CA THR A 610 -5.95 -9.79 -1.01
C THR A 610 -4.44 -9.70 -0.71
N ARG A 611 -3.73 -10.81 -0.51
CA ARG A 611 -2.27 -10.82 -0.29
C ARG A 611 -1.45 -10.80 -1.59
N GLY A 612 -2.05 -11.10 -2.73
CA GLY A 612 -1.39 -11.06 -4.03
C GLY A 612 -1.25 -9.63 -4.55
N MET A 613 -0.05 -9.30 -5.06
CA MET A 613 0.20 -8.03 -5.75
C MET A 613 -0.18 -8.11 -7.22
N LYS A 614 0.11 -9.25 -7.87
CA LYS A 614 -0.10 -9.48 -9.31
C LYS A 614 -1.25 -10.45 -9.58
N GLY A 615 -1.46 -11.43 -8.69
CA GLY A 615 -2.52 -12.41 -8.89
C GLY A 615 -2.88 -13.23 -7.65
N CYS A 616 -4.10 -13.78 -7.70
CA CYS A 616 -4.65 -14.70 -6.70
C CYS A 616 -5.29 -15.89 -7.40
N TYR A 617 -4.83 -17.09 -7.05
CA TYR A 617 -5.37 -18.35 -7.57
C TYR A 617 -6.05 -19.10 -6.45
N VAL A 618 -7.26 -19.58 -6.69
CA VAL A 618 -8.11 -20.14 -5.62
C VAL A 618 -8.56 -21.55 -5.97
N TYR A 619 -8.42 -22.45 -5.00
CA TYR A 619 -9.03 -23.77 -5.02
C TYR A 619 -10.08 -23.86 -3.91
N PHE A 620 -11.20 -24.43 -4.18
CA PHE A 620 -12.31 -24.63 -3.24
C PHE A 620 -12.48 -26.13 -2.91
N VAL A 621 -12.54 -26.45 -1.62
CA VAL A 621 -12.84 -27.82 -1.17
C VAL A 621 -14.32 -28.16 -1.36
N ASP A 622 -15.19 -27.16 -1.26
CA ASP A 622 -16.64 -27.29 -1.46
C ASP A 622 -17.06 -26.79 -2.86
N ASP A 623 -17.63 -27.69 -3.67
CA ASP A 623 -18.05 -27.40 -5.04
C ASP A 623 -19.17 -26.35 -5.11
N ASN A 624 -20.04 -26.23 -4.11
CA ASN A 624 -21.11 -25.24 -4.11
C ASN A 624 -20.54 -23.84 -3.87
N VAL A 625 -19.55 -23.73 -2.99
CA VAL A 625 -18.79 -22.47 -2.79
C VAL A 625 -18.04 -22.11 -4.07
N ARG A 626 -17.42 -23.08 -4.74
CA ARG A 626 -16.77 -22.87 -6.04
C ARG A 626 -17.75 -22.30 -7.08
N LYS A 627 -18.89 -22.96 -7.30
CA LYS A 627 -19.93 -22.53 -8.26
C LYS A 627 -20.46 -21.13 -7.93
N TYR A 628 -20.61 -20.82 -6.64
CA TYR A 628 -20.99 -19.48 -6.20
C TYR A 628 -20.00 -18.42 -6.66
N PHE A 629 -18.69 -18.66 -6.48
CA PHE A 629 -17.66 -17.75 -6.96
C PHE A 629 -17.62 -17.65 -8.49
N GLU A 630 -17.72 -18.79 -9.20
CA GLU A 630 -17.77 -18.84 -10.67
C GLU A 630 -18.94 -18.03 -11.22
N SER A 631 -20.12 -18.08 -10.57
CA SER A 631 -21.31 -17.33 -10.97
C SER A 631 -21.12 -15.80 -10.88
N ARG A 632 -20.10 -15.35 -10.18
CA ARG A 632 -19.77 -13.93 -9.98
C ARG A 632 -18.56 -13.47 -10.80
N ILE A 633 -18.17 -14.27 -11.76
CA ILE A 633 -17.12 -13.96 -12.73
C ILE A 633 -17.74 -13.96 -14.12
N LYS A 634 -17.48 -12.94 -14.89
CA LYS A 634 -17.89 -12.88 -16.30
C LYS A 634 -16.69 -13.24 -17.17
N SER A 635 -16.83 -14.35 -17.88
CA SER A 635 -15.88 -14.78 -18.91
C SER A 635 -15.76 -13.75 -20.06
#